data_3cfa6c3ddbbb7761ff865884033aa3d1
#
_entry.id   3cfa6c3ddbbb7761ff865884033aa3d1
#
_cell.length_a   1.000
_cell.length_b   1.000
_cell.length_c   1.000
_cell.angle_alpha   90.00
_cell.angle_beta   90.00
_cell.angle_gamma   90.00
#
_symmetry.space_group_name_H-M   'P 1'
#
loop_
_entity.id
_entity.type
_entity.pdbx_description
1 polymer ?
#
loop_
_entity_poly.entity_id
_entity_poly.type
_entity_poly.pdbx_seq_one_letter_code
_entity_poly.pdbx_strand_id
1 'polypeptide(L)'
;MNLSAREKKAEEYFNCTNRERAVFEAGIKLGTIYHQFIGAPVSESNVESLERAIEQGVRVQPFVEDAKVSIDRDRIRKKKNQYDYQSLTGHLLNVTVVIHIENIRVTAQMRYIEELHYPLMFVKKIEEA
;
A
#
# COMPACT_ATOMS: atom_id res chain seq x y z
N MET A 1 -22.13 -10.80 -9.76
CA MET A 1 -20.94 -11.63 -9.62
C MET A 1 -21.22 -12.81 -8.69
N ASN A 2 -20.88 -14.00 -9.14
CA ASN A 2 -21.03 -15.19 -8.31
C ASN A 2 -19.84 -15.36 -7.40
N LEU A 3 -20.09 -15.41 -6.10
CA LEU A 3 -19.06 -15.64 -5.10
C LEU A 3 -18.80 -17.13 -4.96
N SER A 4 -17.55 -17.51 -4.74
CA SER A 4 -17.20 -18.87 -4.38
C SER A 4 -17.77 -19.21 -3.00
N ALA A 5 -17.80 -20.50 -2.66
CA ALA A 5 -18.23 -20.92 -1.33
C ALA A 5 -17.36 -20.32 -0.23
N ARG A 6 -16.04 -20.18 -0.49
CA ARG A 6 -15.11 -19.56 0.44
C ARG A 6 -15.41 -18.08 0.65
N GLU A 7 -15.69 -17.34 -0.43
CA GLU A 7 -16.01 -15.92 -0.34
C GLU A 7 -17.31 -15.68 0.40
N LYS A 8 -18.33 -16.49 0.15
CA LYS A 8 -19.60 -16.42 0.87
C LYS A 8 -19.40 -16.68 2.35
N LYS A 9 -18.57 -17.66 2.68
CA LYS A 9 -18.27 -18.00 4.08
C LYS A 9 -17.55 -16.85 4.77
N ALA A 10 -16.60 -16.22 4.10
CA ALA A 10 -15.88 -15.07 4.64
C ALA A 10 -16.81 -13.90 4.94
N GLU A 11 -17.80 -13.65 4.06
CA GLU A 11 -18.75 -12.55 4.26
C GLU A 11 -19.59 -12.71 5.54
N GLU A 12 -19.83 -13.93 5.99
CA GLU A 12 -20.58 -14.17 7.23
C GLU A 12 -19.91 -13.57 8.47
N TYR A 13 -18.61 -13.34 8.43
CA TYR A 13 -17.86 -12.77 9.55
C TYR A 13 -17.95 -11.26 9.65
N PHE A 14 -18.36 -10.58 8.58
CA PHE A 14 -18.35 -9.12 8.53
C PHE A 14 -19.69 -8.55 8.99
N ASN A 15 -19.67 -7.86 10.13
CA ASN A 15 -20.81 -7.13 10.64
C ASN A 15 -20.64 -5.66 10.33
N CYS A 16 -20.63 -5.33 9.03
CA CYS A 16 -20.41 -3.97 8.56
C CYS A 16 -20.91 -3.82 7.12
N THR A 17 -21.00 -2.57 6.66
CA THR A 17 -21.37 -2.28 5.27
C THR A 17 -20.19 -2.54 4.34
N ASN A 18 -20.47 -2.62 3.03
CA ASN A 18 -19.41 -2.75 2.02
C ASN A 18 -18.46 -1.54 2.06
N ARG A 19 -19.00 -0.37 2.33
CA ARG A 19 -18.22 0.86 2.46
C ARG A 19 -17.22 0.75 3.61
N GLU A 20 -17.68 0.31 4.75
CA GLU A 20 -16.84 0.11 5.93
C GLU A 20 -15.78 -0.96 5.68
N ARG A 21 -16.20 -2.06 5.06
CA ARG A 21 -15.29 -3.15 4.73
C ARG A 21 -14.18 -2.72 3.76
N ALA A 22 -14.54 -1.94 2.74
CA ALA A 22 -13.57 -1.45 1.77
C ALA A 22 -12.53 -0.54 2.42
N VAL A 23 -12.94 0.31 3.35
CA VAL A 23 -12.02 1.15 4.12
C VAL A 23 -11.09 0.30 4.99
N PHE A 24 -11.65 -0.71 5.65
CA PHE A 24 -10.88 -1.65 6.46
C PHE A 24 -9.82 -2.37 5.62
N GLU A 25 -10.21 -2.88 4.45
CA GLU A 25 -9.29 -3.56 3.54
C GLU A 25 -8.18 -2.62 3.05
N ALA A 26 -8.49 -1.37 2.76
CA ALA A 26 -7.49 -0.39 2.36
C ALA A 26 -6.42 -0.20 3.44
N GLY A 27 -6.85 -0.10 4.70
CA GLY A 27 -5.93 0.01 5.84
C GLY A 27 -5.05 -1.21 6.00
N ILE A 28 -5.61 -2.41 5.82
CA ILE A 28 -4.84 -3.66 5.87
C ILE A 28 -3.72 -3.63 4.83
N LYS A 29 -4.04 -3.24 3.58
CA LYS A 29 -3.05 -3.22 2.51
C LYS A 29 -1.92 -2.24 2.78
N LEU A 30 -2.26 -1.02 3.23
CA LEU A 30 -1.24 -0.04 3.56
C LEU A 30 -0.35 -0.51 4.72
N GLY A 31 -0.95 -1.07 5.77
CA GLY A 31 -0.21 -1.61 6.91
C GLY A 31 0.71 -2.76 6.51
N THR A 32 0.22 -3.65 5.64
CA THR A 32 1.01 -4.77 5.14
C THR A 32 2.23 -4.28 4.37
N ILE A 33 2.05 -3.31 3.48
CA ILE A 33 3.17 -2.74 2.72
C ILE A 33 4.21 -2.15 3.66
N TYR A 34 3.77 -1.34 4.61
CA TYR A 34 4.66 -0.69 5.55
C TYR A 34 5.48 -1.72 6.35
N HIS A 35 4.81 -2.69 6.95
CA HIS A 35 5.48 -3.66 7.81
C HIS A 35 6.34 -4.66 7.05
N GLN A 36 6.00 -4.96 5.80
CA GLN A 36 6.73 -5.93 5.01
C GLN A 36 7.98 -5.35 4.34
N PHE A 37 7.93 -4.09 3.91
CA PHE A 37 8.98 -3.53 3.06
C PHE A 37 9.88 -2.50 3.74
N ILE A 38 9.48 -1.93 4.87
CA ILE A 38 10.37 -1.04 5.63
C ILE A 38 11.58 -1.83 6.08
N GLY A 39 12.76 -1.28 5.82
CA GLY A 39 14.02 -1.97 6.10
C GLY A 39 14.65 -2.62 4.89
N ALA A 40 13.93 -2.75 3.77
CA ALA A 40 14.50 -3.31 2.55
C ALA A 40 15.65 -2.44 2.05
N PRO A 41 16.77 -3.02 1.63
CA PRO A 41 17.86 -2.23 1.05
C PRO A 41 17.41 -1.53 -0.24
N VAL A 42 17.74 -0.25 -0.35
CA VAL A 42 17.37 0.56 -1.51
C VAL A 42 18.56 1.37 -2.01
N SER A 43 18.66 1.51 -3.33
CA SER A 43 19.69 2.29 -4.00
C SER A 43 19.15 2.75 -5.35
N GLU A 44 19.89 3.61 -6.02
CA GLU A 44 19.53 4.05 -7.38
C GLU A 44 19.39 2.87 -8.34
N SER A 45 20.16 1.79 -8.12
CA SER A 45 20.16 0.65 -9.02
C SER A 45 18.99 -0.31 -8.85
N ASN A 46 18.33 -0.34 -7.67
CA ASN A 46 17.23 -1.28 -7.43
C ASN A 46 15.89 -0.63 -7.11
N VAL A 47 15.84 0.70 -7.02
CA VAL A 47 14.64 1.42 -6.59
C VAL A 47 13.42 1.11 -7.48
N GLU A 48 13.62 1.07 -8.79
CA GLU A 48 12.52 0.80 -9.72
C GLU A 48 12.00 -0.63 -9.59
N SER A 49 12.92 -1.60 -9.47
CA SER A 49 12.55 -3.00 -9.26
C SER A 49 11.79 -3.19 -7.95
N LEU A 50 12.22 -2.48 -6.90
CA LEU A 50 11.57 -2.54 -5.60
C LEU A 50 10.15 -1.99 -5.66
N GLU A 51 9.97 -0.84 -6.32
CA GLU A 51 8.63 -0.27 -6.52
C GLU A 51 7.69 -1.25 -7.21
N ARG A 52 8.16 -1.86 -8.29
CA ARG A 52 7.34 -2.84 -9.04
C ARG A 52 7.04 -4.09 -8.24
N ALA A 53 8.01 -4.57 -7.47
CA ALA A 53 7.80 -5.76 -6.64
C ALA A 53 6.73 -5.51 -5.59
N ILE A 54 6.74 -4.34 -4.95
CA ILE A 54 5.72 -3.96 -3.97
C ILE A 54 4.35 -3.86 -4.65
N GLU A 55 4.27 -3.16 -5.79
CA GLU A 55 3.01 -3.02 -6.53
C GLU A 55 2.41 -4.36 -6.91
N GLN A 56 3.22 -5.23 -7.47
CA GLN A 56 2.76 -6.55 -7.93
C GLN A 56 2.30 -7.41 -6.76
N GLY A 57 3.03 -7.37 -5.65
CA GLY A 57 2.65 -8.13 -4.46
C GLY A 57 1.33 -7.68 -3.85
N VAL A 58 1.04 -6.40 -3.93
CA VAL A 58 -0.23 -5.86 -3.42
C VAL A 58 -1.37 -6.18 -4.36
N ARG A 59 -1.14 -6.05 -5.67
CA ARG A 59 -2.20 -6.28 -6.67
C ARG A 59 -2.77 -7.68 -6.66
N VAL A 60 -2.03 -8.68 -6.20
CA VAL A 60 -2.54 -10.06 -6.13
C VAL A 60 -3.39 -10.32 -4.89
N GLN A 61 -3.49 -9.37 -3.98
CA GLN A 61 -4.27 -9.53 -2.76
C GLN A 61 -5.76 -9.25 -3.00
N PRO A 62 -6.64 -9.79 -2.14
CA PRO A 62 -8.09 -9.62 -2.32
C PRO A 62 -8.52 -8.16 -2.40
N PHE A 63 -9.43 -7.88 -3.31
CA PHE A 63 -10.11 -6.58 -3.48
C PHE A 63 -9.25 -5.44 -4.00
N VAL A 64 -7.98 -5.67 -4.30
CA VAL A 64 -7.10 -4.63 -4.84
C VAL A 64 -7.39 -4.44 -6.32
N GLU A 65 -7.87 -3.24 -6.68
CA GLU A 65 -8.09 -2.86 -8.07
C GLU A 65 -6.81 -2.28 -8.68
N ASP A 66 -6.07 -1.49 -7.89
CA ASP A 66 -4.83 -0.89 -8.34
C ASP A 66 -3.92 -0.59 -7.15
N ALA A 67 -2.63 -0.52 -7.42
CA ALA A 67 -1.63 -0.13 -6.44
C ALA A 67 -0.50 0.59 -7.16
N LYS A 68 -0.10 1.74 -6.63
CA LYS A 68 1.04 2.50 -7.15
C LYS A 68 1.99 2.82 -6.02
N VAL A 69 3.27 2.57 -6.27
CA VAL A 69 4.33 2.79 -5.29
C VAL A 69 5.40 3.69 -5.90
N SER A 70 5.76 4.73 -5.18
CA SER A 70 6.83 5.63 -5.57
C SER A 70 7.78 5.80 -4.40
N ILE A 71 9.06 5.66 -4.67
CA ILE A 71 10.12 5.88 -3.70
C ILE A 71 10.81 7.20 -4.08
N ASP A 72 10.96 8.09 -3.11
CA ASP A 72 11.50 9.43 -3.34
C ASP A 72 12.98 9.36 -3.74
N ARG A 73 13.27 9.63 -5.03
CA ARG A 73 14.62 9.58 -5.60
C ARG A 73 15.54 10.63 -4.97
N ASP A 74 14.99 11.77 -4.59
CA ASP A 74 15.80 12.86 -4.03
C ASP A 74 16.39 12.50 -2.67
N ARG A 75 15.82 11.52 -1.99
CA ARG A 75 16.27 11.07 -0.67
C ARG A 75 17.16 9.83 -0.74
N ILE A 76 17.39 9.30 -1.94
CA ILE A 76 18.31 8.17 -2.12
C ILE A 76 19.72 8.73 -2.21
N ARG A 77 20.60 8.28 -1.32
CA ARG A 77 21.98 8.75 -1.25
C ARG A 77 22.94 7.75 -1.88
N LYS A 78 24.11 8.24 -2.26
CA LYS A 78 25.18 7.39 -2.78
C LYS A 78 25.87 6.63 -1.65
N LYS A 79 26.34 5.42 -1.96
CA LYS A 79 27.13 4.63 -1.01
C LYS A 79 28.46 5.31 -0.74
N LYS A 80 28.87 5.31 0.52
CA LYS A 80 30.16 5.86 0.97
C LYS A 80 31.28 4.83 0.84
N ASN A 81 30.94 3.55 0.96
CA ASN A 81 31.89 2.44 0.87
C ASN A 81 31.11 1.15 0.55
N GLN A 82 31.83 0.03 0.43
CA GLN A 82 31.23 -1.24 0.05
C GLN A 82 30.19 -1.75 1.04
N TYR A 83 30.31 -1.44 2.31
CA TYR A 83 29.41 -1.93 3.35
C TYR A 83 28.27 -0.98 3.65
N ASP A 84 28.31 0.23 3.11
CA ASP A 84 27.25 1.22 3.31
C ASP A 84 26.04 0.89 2.41
N TYR A 85 24.84 0.97 2.99
CA TYR A 85 23.62 0.89 2.22
C TYR A 85 22.50 1.63 2.96
N GLN A 86 21.48 1.98 2.21
CA GLN A 86 20.32 2.69 2.74
C GLN A 86 19.15 1.72 2.83
N SER A 87 18.40 1.80 3.91
CA SER A 87 17.17 1.02 4.07
C SER A 87 15.95 1.87 3.73
N LEU A 88 14.96 1.23 3.14
CA LEU A 88 13.68 1.88 2.88
C LEU A 88 13.01 2.26 4.20
N THR A 89 12.59 3.51 4.29
CA THR A 89 11.87 4.03 5.46
C THR A 89 10.56 4.65 5.03
N GLY A 90 9.68 4.92 5.99
CA GLY A 90 8.42 5.62 5.71
C GLY A 90 8.63 7.03 5.16
N HIS A 91 9.81 7.59 5.34
CA HIS A 91 10.17 8.90 4.81
C HIS A 91 10.31 8.91 3.28
N LEU A 92 10.64 7.75 2.69
CA LEU A 92 10.85 7.63 1.26
C LEU A 92 9.65 7.07 0.50
N LEU A 93 8.75 6.39 1.19
CA LEU A 93 7.76 5.54 0.56
C LEU A 93 6.42 6.25 0.38
N ASN A 94 5.95 6.31 -0.86
CA ASN A 94 4.62 6.84 -1.21
C ASN A 94 3.81 5.73 -1.86
N VAL A 95 2.63 5.47 -1.32
CA VAL A 95 1.78 4.38 -1.79
C VAL A 95 0.37 4.88 -2.00
N THR A 96 -0.25 4.46 -3.10
CA THR A 96 -1.68 4.65 -3.34
C THR A 96 -2.27 3.29 -3.65
N VAL A 97 -3.31 2.90 -2.91
CA VAL A 97 -4.05 1.66 -3.19
C VAL A 97 -5.50 2.00 -3.48
N VAL A 98 -6.10 1.24 -4.39
CA VAL A 98 -7.51 1.34 -4.71
C VAL A 98 -8.15 0.00 -4.41
N ILE A 99 -9.12 0.01 -3.51
CA ILE A 99 -9.91 -1.17 -3.12
C ILE A 99 -11.28 -1.08 -3.76
N HIS A 100 -11.73 -2.19 -4.31
CA HIS A 100 -13.05 -2.25 -4.94
C HIS A 100 -13.84 -3.42 -4.37
N ILE A 101 -14.96 -3.12 -3.73
CA ILE A 101 -15.91 -4.11 -3.20
C ILE A 101 -17.30 -3.70 -3.66
N GLU A 102 -17.92 -4.52 -4.49
CA GLU A 102 -19.24 -4.26 -5.09
C GLU A 102 -19.26 -2.88 -5.78
N ASN A 103 -20.11 -1.97 -5.35
CA ASN A 103 -20.21 -0.63 -5.93
C ASN A 103 -19.34 0.40 -5.23
N ILE A 104 -18.50 -0.02 -4.29
CA ILE A 104 -17.66 0.88 -3.50
C ILE A 104 -16.20 0.83 -3.99
N ARG A 105 -15.62 1.99 -4.20
CA ARG A 105 -14.20 2.12 -4.51
C ARG A 105 -13.56 3.09 -3.53
N VAL A 106 -12.54 2.61 -2.81
CA VAL A 106 -11.80 3.41 -1.83
C VAL A 106 -10.39 3.62 -2.32
N THR A 107 -9.96 4.87 -2.37
CA THR A 107 -8.58 5.24 -2.63
C THR A 107 -7.94 5.66 -1.33
N ALA A 108 -6.88 4.97 -0.92
CA ALA A 108 -6.15 5.28 0.29
C ALA A 108 -4.68 5.47 -0.03
N GLN A 109 -4.02 6.28 0.76
CA GLN A 109 -2.62 6.63 0.54
C GLN A 109 -1.81 6.51 1.83
N MET A 110 -0.53 6.25 1.64
CA MET A 110 0.49 6.43 2.68
C MET A 110 1.56 7.34 2.09
N ARG A 111 1.86 8.43 2.78
CA ARG A 111 2.97 9.29 2.41
C ARG A 111 3.49 10.06 3.59
N TYR A 112 4.77 10.42 3.53
CA TYR A 112 5.36 11.20 4.59
C TYR A 112 4.80 12.61 4.58
N ILE A 113 4.29 13.07 5.72
CA ILE A 113 3.77 14.42 5.89
C ILE A 113 4.80 15.19 6.72
N GLU A 114 5.48 16.12 6.07
CA GLU A 114 6.58 16.87 6.71
C GLU A 114 6.13 17.57 7.99
N GLU A 115 4.97 18.21 7.97
CA GLU A 115 4.44 18.93 9.14
C GLU A 115 4.18 18.02 10.34
N LEU A 116 3.91 16.74 10.10
CA LEU A 116 3.66 15.75 11.14
C LEU A 116 4.89 14.94 11.50
N HIS A 117 5.93 15.01 10.70
CA HIS A 117 7.11 14.14 10.81
C HIS A 117 6.68 12.67 10.88
N TYR A 118 5.77 12.26 9.99
CA TYR A 118 5.15 10.95 10.09
C TYR A 118 4.68 10.43 8.73
N PRO A 119 4.87 9.12 8.43
CA PRO A 119 4.28 8.50 7.24
C PRO A 119 2.81 8.20 7.50
N LEU A 120 1.94 9.14 7.14
CA LEU A 120 0.51 9.05 7.42
C LEU A 120 -0.20 8.15 6.43
N MET A 121 -1.02 7.24 6.96
CA MET A 121 -1.95 6.43 6.18
C MET A 121 -3.33 7.06 6.31
N PHE A 122 -4.00 7.31 5.18
CA PHE A 122 -5.29 7.99 5.22
C PHE A 122 -6.17 7.61 4.02
N VAL A 123 -7.46 7.76 4.20
CA VAL A 123 -8.43 7.59 3.11
C VAL A 123 -8.48 8.89 2.33
N LYS A 124 -8.15 8.82 1.04
CA LYS A 124 -8.18 9.99 0.17
C LYS A 124 -9.58 10.28 -0.35
N LYS A 125 -10.28 9.24 -0.81
CA LYS A 125 -11.64 9.39 -1.29
C LYS A 125 -12.38 8.06 -1.28
N ILE A 126 -13.69 8.13 -1.22
CA ILE A 126 -14.59 6.99 -1.32
C ILE A 126 -15.60 7.31 -2.42
N GLU A 127 -15.72 6.41 -3.39
CA GLU A 127 -16.66 6.54 -4.50
C GLU A 127 -17.70 5.44 -4.42
N GLU A 128 -18.93 5.79 -4.75
CA GLU A 128 -20.05 4.87 -4.75
C GLU A 128 -20.77 5.01 -6.09
N ALA A 129 -20.83 3.92 -6.83
CA ALA A 129 -21.41 3.91 -8.17
C ALA A 129 -22.94 3.65 -8.14
#